data_b68935673a4cdad56872c765e2536335
#
_entry.id   b68935673a4cdad56872c765e2536335
#
_cell.length_a   1.000
_cell.length_b   1.000
_cell.length_c   1.000
_cell.angle_alpha   90.00
_cell.angle_beta   90.00
_cell.angle_gamma   90.00
#
_symmetry.space_group_name_H-M   'P 1'
#
loop_
_entity.id
_entity.type
_entity.pdbx_description
1 polymer ?
#
loop_
_entity_poly.entity_id
_entity_poly.type
_entity_poly.pdbx_seq_one_letter_code
_entity_poly.pdbx_strand_id
1 'polypeptide(L)'
;MEIKKFIENYREAFGEYAELPIVFWYSDILENETGKVNGCFFKSMSKVRGGNTISLNAETIGCGGGKFYTGFTDMPEHVPTFVSLKERYKQTPEMVKSFIEQLGVPRAEKEYLHFARIDKVETLSLIHI
;
A
#
# COMPACT_ATOMS: atom_id res chain seq x y z
N MET A 1 17.68 -1.39 13.92
CA MET A 1 16.84 -2.18 14.85
C MET A 1 16.84 -3.63 14.41
N GLU A 2 17.00 -4.51 15.33
CA GLU A 2 16.93 -5.95 15.06
C GLU A 2 15.46 -6.39 14.99
N ILE A 3 15.05 -6.98 13.88
CA ILE A 3 13.65 -7.39 13.62
C ILE A 3 13.16 -8.37 14.70
N LYS A 4 13.98 -9.36 15.05
CA LYS A 4 13.62 -10.34 16.06
C LYS A 4 13.28 -9.68 17.40
N LYS A 5 14.09 -8.73 17.82
CA LYS A 5 13.86 -7.98 19.08
C LYS A 5 12.59 -7.13 19.00
N PHE A 6 12.33 -6.51 17.85
CA PHE A 6 11.09 -5.78 17.62
C PHE A 6 9.87 -6.70 17.78
N ILE A 7 9.89 -7.88 17.15
CA ILE A 7 8.78 -8.84 17.22
C ILE A 7 8.55 -9.33 18.65
N GLU A 8 9.61 -9.63 19.38
CA GLU A 8 9.53 -10.02 20.79
C GLU A 8 8.85 -8.93 21.64
N ASN A 9 9.31 -7.68 21.50
CA ASN A 9 8.74 -6.54 22.22
C ASN A 9 7.28 -6.27 21.81
N TYR A 10 6.97 -6.42 20.53
CA TYR A 10 5.62 -6.24 20.01
C TYR A 10 4.64 -7.27 20.60
N ARG A 11 5.05 -8.54 20.67
CA ARG A 11 4.23 -9.61 21.25
C ARG A 11 4.09 -9.47 22.75
N GLU A 12 5.11 -9.00 23.44
CA GLU A 12 5.04 -8.69 24.87
C GLU A 12 4.02 -7.58 25.14
N ALA A 13 4.01 -6.53 24.32
CA ALA A 13 3.12 -5.38 24.50
C ALA A 13 1.66 -5.68 24.11
N PHE A 14 1.42 -6.42 23.03
CA PHE A 14 0.10 -6.60 22.43
C PHE A 14 -0.45 -8.04 22.51
N GLY A 15 0.32 -8.98 23.06
CA GLY A 15 -0.05 -10.38 23.18
C GLY A 15 0.65 -11.28 22.17
N GLU A 16 0.82 -12.54 22.55
CA GLU A 16 1.53 -13.55 21.74
C GLU A 16 0.89 -13.78 20.35
N TYR A 17 -0.44 -13.67 20.29
CA TYR A 17 -1.21 -13.89 19.07
C TYR A 17 -1.60 -12.60 18.34
N ALA A 18 -1.01 -11.46 18.73
CA ALA A 18 -1.25 -10.21 18.03
C ALA A 18 -0.78 -10.30 16.58
N GLU A 19 -1.56 -9.73 15.67
CA GLU A 19 -1.17 -9.64 14.26
C GLU A 19 0.08 -8.78 14.12
N LEU A 20 1.08 -9.32 13.44
CA LEU A 20 2.33 -8.60 13.21
C LEU A 20 2.16 -7.50 12.16
N PRO A 21 2.90 -6.41 12.29
CA PRO A 21 2.88 -5.34 11.30
C PRO A 21 3.28 -5.80 9.90
N ILE A 22 2.68 -5.18 8.91
CA ILE A 22 3.10 -5.27 7.52
C ILE A 22 4.08 -4.14 7.26
N VAL A 23 5.20 -4.46 6.64
CA VAL A 23 6.19 -3.49 6.20
C VAL A 23 6.13 -3.32 4.69
N PHE A 24 6.48 -2.15 4.20
CA PHE A 24 6.54 -1.88 2.77
C PHE A 24 7.79 -1.08 2.42
N TRP A 25 8.24 -1.26 1.19
CA TRP A 25 9.38 -0.51 0.65
C TRP A 25 9.28 -0.40 -0.87
N TYR A 26 9.96 0.60 -1.42
CA TYR A 26 10.06 0.78 -2.86
C TYR A 26 11.47 0.40 -3.33
N SER A 27 11.56 -0.25 -4.49
CA SER A 27 12.82 -0.56 -5.16
C SER A 27 12.64 -0.70 -6.66
N ASP A 28 13.74 -0.75 -7.40
CA ASP A 28 13.73 -1.02 -8.84
C ASP A 28 13.93 -2.50 -9.16
N ILE A 29 14.02 -3.35 -8.14
CA ILE A 29 14.27 -4.79 -8.27
C ILE A 29 12.98 -5.57 -8.02
N LEU A 30 12.57 -6.38 -8.99
CA LEU A 30 11.46 -7.31 -8.81
C LEU A 30 11.93 -8.53 -8.00
N GLU A 31 11.52 -8.60 -6.75
CA GLU A 31 11.87 -9.71 -5.86
C GLU A 31 10.86 -10.86 -5.92
N ASN A 32 9.59 -10.54 -6.11
CA ASN A 32 8.50 -11.51 -6.13
C ASN A 32 7.51 -11.18 -7.24
N GLU A 33 7.29 -12.09 -8.16
CA GLU A 33 6.26 -11.93 -9.17
C GLU A 33 4.88 -12.06 -8.53
N THR A 34 4.11 -11.01 -8.63
CA THR A 34 2.70 -11.01 -8.28
C THR A 34 1.90 -10.71 -9.52
N GLY A 35 1.01 -11.61 -9.90
CA GLY A 35 0.11 -11.39 -11.02
C GLY A 35 -0.78 -10.16 -10.79
N LYS A 36 -1.44 -9.70 -11.85
CA LYS A 36 -2.35 -8.55 -11.77
C LYS A 36 -3.39 -8.72 -10.66
N VAL A 37 -3.46 -7.74 -9.77
CA VAL A 37 -4.44 -7.69 -8.71
C VAL A 37 -5.73 -7.07 -9.26
N ASN A 38 -6.76 -7.88 -9.40
CA ASN A 38 -8.07 -7.42 -9.84
C ASN A 38 -8.88 -6.89 -8.65
N GLY A 39 -9.49 -5.71 -8.83
CA GLY A 39 -10.32 -5.08 -7.82
C GLY A 39 -9.54 -4.28 -6.79
N CYS A 40 -10.01 -4.32 -5.56
CA CYS A 40 -9.45 -3.49 -4.51
C CYS A 40 -8.01 -3.90 -4.14
N PHE A 41 -7.13 -2.92 -4.08
CA PHE A 41 -5.74 -3.06 -3.64
C PHE A 41 -5.61 -3.81 -2.30
N PHE A 42 -6.48 -3.51 -1.34
CA PHE A 42 -6.43 -4.12 -0.01
C PHE A 42 -6.69 -5.64 0.00
N LYS A 43 -7.25 -6.20 -1.06
CA LYS A 43 -7.36 -7.66 -1.18
C LYS A 43 -6.00 -8.37 -1.14
N SER A 44 -4.97 -7.71 -1.64
CA SER A 44 -3.62 -8.25 -1.61
C SER A 44 -3.04 -8.34 -0.19
N MET A 45 -3.51 -7.50 0.71
CA MET A 45 -3.02 -7.45 2.09
C MET A 45 -3.37 -8.71 2.88
N SER A 46 -4.46 -9.42 2.54
CA SER A 46 -4.77 -10.69 3.19
C SER A 46 -3.69 -11.76 2.94
N LYS A 47 -3.11 -11.76 1.74
CA LYS A 47 -1.99 -12.65 1.40
C LYS A 47 -0.73 -12.29 2.18
N VAL A 48 -0.47 -11.00 2.33
CA VAL A 48 0.68 -10.50 3.10
C VAL A 48 0.54 -10.86 4.59
N ARG A 49 -0.66 -10.68 5.14
CA ARG A 49 -0.96 -11.11 6.52
C ARG A 49 -0.76 -12.61 6.71
N GLY A 50 -1.06 -13.40 5.70
CA GLY A 50 -0.82 -14.84 5.68
C GLY A 50 0.65 -15.26 5.50
N GLY A 51 1.56 -14.30 5.34
CA GLY A 51 3.00 -14.55 5.27
C GLY A 51 3.61 -14.53 3.87
N ASN A 52 2.84 -14.16 2.83
CA ASN A 52 3.37 -14.00 1.48
C ASN A 52 4.01 -12.61 1.32
N THR A 53 5.13 -12.54 0.62
CA THR A 53 5.71 -11.28 0.16
C THR A 53 5.19 -11.00 -1.25
N ILE A 54 4.73 -9.77 -1.49
CA ILE A 54 4.23 -9.37 -2.81
C ILE A 54 4.98 -8.14 -3.33
N SER A 55 5.13 -8.07 -4.64
CA SER A 55 5.71 -6.92 -5.35
C SER A 55 4.71 -6.42 -6.37
N LEU A 56 4.40 -5.14 -6.33
CA LEU A 56 3.40 -4.49 -7.18
C LEU A 56 4.02 -3.32 -7.94
N ASN A 57 3.43 -3.00 -9.09
CA ASN A 57 3.77 -1.81 -9.87
C ASN A 57 2.51 -1.19 -10.50
N ALA A 58 2.70 -0.18 -11.33
CA ALA A 58 1.60 0.50 -12.02
C ALA A 58 0.73 -0.44 -12.88
N GLU A 59 1.28 -1.52 -13.40
CA GLU A 59 0.57 -2.48 -14.26
C GLU A 59 -0.19 -3.54 -13.46
N THR A 60 0.35 -3.95 -12.33
CA THR A 60 -0.20 -5.04 -11.53
C THR A 60 -1.25 -4.59 -10.51
N ILE A 61 -1.24 -3.32 -10.10
CA ILE A 61 -2.31 -2.75 -9.26
C ILE A 61 -3.56 -2.53 -10.13
N GLY A 62 -4.65 -3.21 -9.80
CA GLY A 62 -5.86 -3.18 -10.63
C GLY A 62 -6.77 -1.96 -10.44
N CYS A 63 -6.69 -1.25 -9.30
CA CYS A 63 -7.58 -0.12 -9.04
C CYS A 63 -6.88 1.24 -9.17
N GLY A 64 -7.59 2.20 -9.76
CA GLY A 64 -7.05 3.55 -9.99
C GLY A 64 -6.67 4.28 -8.71
N GLY A 65 -7.47 4.13 -7.65
CA GLY A 65 -7.14 4.70 -6.34
C GLY A 65 -5.85 4.12 -5.76
N GLY A 66 -5.68 2.80 -5.84
CA GLY A 66 -4.46 2.14 -5.40
C GLY A 66 -3.23 2.64 -6.16
N LYS A 67 -3.33 2.78 -7.48
CA LYS A 67 -2.24 3.33 -8.30
C LYS A 67 -1.88 4.76 -7.92
N PHE A 68 -2.88 5.58 -7.65
CA PHE A 68 -2.67 6.97 -7.25
C PHE A 68 -2.05 7.07 -5.85
N TYR A 69 -2.65 6.44 -4.84
CA TYR A 69 -2.18 6.56 -3.45
C TYR A 69 -0.82 5.90 -3.21
N THR A 70 -0.41 4.98 -4.07
CA THR A 70 0.95 4.42 -4.05
C THR A 70 1.96 5.24 -4.86
N GLY A 71 1.51 6.31 -5.52
CA GLY A 71 2.36 7.23 -6.26
C GLY A 71 2.66 6.83 -7.70
N PHE A 72 2.07 5.75 -8.22
CA PHE A 72 2.39 5.26 -9.56
C PHE A 72 1.69 6.02 -10.70
N THR A 73 0.50 6.58 -10.45
CA THR A 73 -0.26 7.30 -11.48
C THR A 73 -0.97 8.53 -10.92
N ASP A 74 -1.44 9.40 -11.80
CA ASP A 74 -2.38 10.45 -11.43
C ASP A 74 -3.75 9.86 -11.05
N MET A 75 -4.53 10.64 -10.31
CA MET A 75 -5.91 10.29 -10.02
C MET A 75 -6.71 10.25 -11.32
N PRO A 76 -7.45 9.16 -11.60
CA PRO A 76 -8.31 9.11 -12.78
C PRO A 76 -9.34 10.25 -12.76
N GLU A 77 -9.55 10.89 -13.91
CA GLU A 77 -10.39 12.09 -14.05
C GLU A 77 -11.84 11.89 -13.59
N HIS A 78 -12.37 10.67 -13.74
CA HIS A 78 -13.76 10.36 -13.36
C HIS A 78 -13.97 10.20 -11.85
N VAL A 79 -12.91 10.01 -11.07
CA VAL A 79 -13.01 9.71 -9.63
C VAL A 79 -13.67 10.84 -8.84
N PRO A 80 -13.32 12.12 -9.01
CA PRO A 80 -13.99 13.18 -8.27
C PRO A 80 -15.50 13.21 -8.48
N THR A 81 -15.96 13.02 -9.72
CA THR A 81 -17.40 12.95 -10.04
C THR A 81 -18.03 11.71 -9.43
N PHE A 82 -17.40 10.56 -9.55
CA PHE A 82 -17.89 9.32 -8.96
C PHE A 82 -18.05 9.42 -7.44
N VAL A 83 -17.02 9.89 -6.75
CA VAL A 83 -17.04 10.04 -5.28
C VAL A 83 -18.13 11.03 -4.86
N SER A 84 -18.24 12.18 -5.53
CA SER A 84 -19.24 13.19 -5.22
C SER A 84 -20.68 12.66 -5.38
N LEU A 85 -20.96 11.95 -6.47
CA LEU A 85 -22.33 11.54 -6.82
C LEU A 85 -22.71 10.16 -6.28
N LYS A 86 -21.81 9.19 -6.33
CA LYS A 86 -22.11 7.78 -6.02
C LYS A 86 -21.87 7.42 -4.56
N GLU A 87 -20.85 7.97 -3.97
CA GLU A 87 -20.53 7.72 -2.54
C GLU A 87 -21.30 8.66 -1.61
N ARG A 88 -22.22 9.47 -2.16
CA ARG A 88 -23.09 10.39 -1.39
C ARG A 88 -22.35 11.40 -0.52
N TYR A 89 -21.11 11.72 -0.85
CA TYR A 89 -20.47 12.87 -0.25
C TYR A 89 -21.20 14.13 -0.67
N LYS A 90 -21.61 14.96 0.28
CA LYS A 90 -22.30 16.23 0.03
C LYS A 90 -21.32 17.31 -0.47
N GLN A 91 -20.44 16.93 -1.40
CA GLN A 91 -19.46 17.82 -1.98
C GLN A 91 -19.56 17.80 -3.50
N THR A 92 -19.19 18.90 -4.12
CA THR A 92 -19.11 18.96 -5.58
C THR A 92 -17.88 18.20 -6.09
N PRO A 93 -17.87 17.75 -7.36
CA PRO A 93 -16.68 17.16 -7.95
C PRO A 93 -15.41 18.02 -7.83
N GLU A 94 -15.57 19.35 -7.96
CA GLU A 94 -14.48 20.32 -7.83
C GLU A 94 -13.91 20.35 -6.41
N MET A 95 -14.77 20.27 -5.39
CA MET A 95 -14.34 20.20 -3.98
C MET A 95 -13.58 18.89 -3.71
N VAL A 96 -14.06 17.77 -4.23
CA VAL A 96 -13.37 16.47 -4.11
C VAL A 96 -12.02 16.52 -4.79
N LYS A 97 -11.94 17.07 -6.01
CA LYS A 97 -10.68 17.24 -6.73
C LYS A 97 -9.68 18.10 -5.95
N SER A 98 -10.13 19.24 -5.44
CA SER A 98 -9.31 20.13 -4.62
C SER A 98 -8.77 19.42 -3.37
N PHE A 99 -9.60 18.65 -2.69
CA PHE A 99 -9.19 17.87 -1.53
C PHE A 99 -8.09 16.86 -1.88
N ILE A 100 -8.27 16.12 -2.98
CA ILE A 100 -7.29 15.15 -3.46
C ILE A 100 -5.95 15.83 -3.79
N GLU A 101 -5.98 16.98 -4.44
CA GLU A 101 -4.79 17.76 -4.76
C GLU A 101 -4.07 18.25 -3.48
N GLN A 102 -4.82 18.66 -2.46
CA GLN A 102 -4.27 19.10 -1.18
C GLN A 102 -3.62 17.98 -0.36
N LEU A 103 -3.96 16.72 -0.60
CA LEU A 103 -3.29 15.59 0.05
C LEU A 103 -1.81 15.51 -0.30
N GLY A 104 -1.40 16.06 -1.45
CA GLY A 104 -0.01 16.13 -1.84
C GLY A 104 0.66 14.75 -1.95
N VAL A 105 -0.06 13.75 -2.46
CA VAL A 105 0.48 12.38 -2.61
C VAL A 105 1.72 12.41 -3.50
N PRO A 106 2.91 12.00 -3.00
CA PRO A 106 4.13 12.03 -3.77
C PRO A 106 4.14 10.96 -4.86
N ARG A 107 4.87 11.24 -5.94
CA ARG A 107 5.12 10.25 -6.99
C ARG A 107 6.12 9.22 -6.53
N ALA A 108 5.91 7.96 -6.91
CA ALA A 108 6.88 6.90 -6.70
C ALA A 108 8.10 7.13 -7.58
N GLU A 109 9.27 7.11 -6.96
CA GLU A 109 10.56 7.27 -7.66
C GLU A 109 11.14 5.92 -8.10
N LYS A 110 10.57 4.82 -7.61
CA LYS A 110 10.99 3.45 -7.89
C LYS A 110 9.89 2.69 -8.64
N GLU A 111 10.28 1.62 -9.32
CA GLU A 111 9.39 0.86 -10.19
C GLU A 111 8.43 -0.05 -9.42
N TYR A 112 8.87 -0.61 -8.30
CA TYR A 112 8.10 -1.60 -7.53
C TYR A 112 7.83 -1.14 -6.10
N LEU A 113 6.66 -1.53 -5.60
CA LEU A 113 6.27 -1.44 -4.20
C LEU A 113 6.12 -2.85 -3.64
N HIS A 114 6.86 -3.14 -2.59
CA HIS A 114 6.89 -4.44 -1.93
C HIS A 114 6.16 -4.39 -0.59
N PHE A 115 5.49 -5.50 -0.25
CA PHE A 115 4.85 -5.68 1.04
C PHE A 115 5.22 -7.04 1.61
N ALA A 116 5.52 -7.07 2.89
CA ALA A 116 5.74 -8.31 3.64
C ALA A 116 5.31 -8.14 5.10
N ARG A 117 4.92 -9.23 5.73
CA ARG A 117 4.78 -9.24 7.18
C ARG A 117 6.19 -9.15 7.79
N ILE A 118 6.34 -8.42 8.89
CA ILE A 118 7.66 -8.08 9.42
C ILE A 118 8.54 -9.29 9.72
N ASP A 119 7.94 -10.43 10.08
CA ASP A 119 8.69 -11.67 10.36
C ASP A 119 9.23 -12.37 9.10
N LYS A 120 8.85 -11.89 7.91
CA LYS A 120 9.30 -12.40 6.61
C LYS A 120 10.40 -11.55 5.98
N VAL A 121 10.88 -10.53 6.69
CA VAL A 121 11.93 -9.63 6.22
C VAL A 121 13.22 -9.92 6.99
N GLU A 122 14.32 -10.09 6.29
CA GLU A 122 15.61 -10.42 6.90
C GLU A 122 16.26 -9.23 7.60
N THR A 123 16.07 -8.02 7.05
CA THR A 123 16.66 -6.81 7.60
C THR A 123 15.80 -5.58 7.32
N LEU A 124 15.73 -4.68 8.29
CA LEU A 124 15.07 -3.38 8.14
C LEU A 124 15.95 -2.34 7.44
N SER A 125 17.22 -2.61 7.20
CA SER A 125 18.13 -1.65 6.55
C SER A 125 17.75 -1.31 5.12
N LEU A 126 16.98 -2.18 4.45
CA LEU A 126 16.47 -1.96 3.09
C LEU A 126 15.08 -1.34 3.06
N ILE A 127 14.47 -1.14 4.22
CA ILE A 127 13.10 -0.64 4.33
C ILE A 127 13.17 0.84 4.70
N HIS A 128 12.62 1.68 3.84
CA HIS A 128 12.29 3.05 4.17
C HIS A 128 10.91 3.06 4.81
N ILE A 129 10.90 3.21 6.11
CA ILE A 129 9.67 3.41 6.87
C ILE A 129 9.21 4.85 6.67
#